data_6e21e8b24ac27b3f9fd7842641707aac
#
_entry.id   6e21e8b24ac27b3f9fd7842641707aac
#
_cell.length_a   1.000
_cell.length_b   1.000
_cell.length_c   1.000
_cell.angle_alpha   90.00
_cell.angle_beta   90.00
_cell.angle_gamma   90.00
#
_symmetry.space_group_name_H-M   'P 1'
#
loop_
_entity.id
_entity.type
_entity.pdbx_description
1 polymer ?
#
loop_
_entity_poly.entity_id
_entity_poly.type
_entity_poly.pdbx_seq_one_letter_code
_entity_poly.pdbx_strand_id
1 'polypeptide(L)'
;CIVATFMLYYVNPGMIWLGFVLVAISNFFFASGENFASSFLPFLGAKEDLGKISGYAWGIGYFGGIGSVVLATTLGDYTLSNFANLKLVGPYTAVFFLFAAIPTFMFLKEPHLPLGRPTKVNYLKIGIDRVVTTLKDASRFKDLMIYLVSLFFTMAALAIVISFAFIYGSQEIHIEAQHKQVMFIFIQISAAIGALAFGVIQDSIGAKKTFNMTLVLWLIVCGLIYVVRDLTDLMNAGLGTTWTVQWVFVFISSLAGMGLGSTQSASRALVGIFSPESKSGEFFGMWGLSGKIAAAMGLFLFGYIQTIV
;
A
#
# COMPACT_ATOMS: atom_id res chain seq x y z
N CYS A 1 -9.09 0.69 15.03
CA CYS A 1 -8.95 1.66 13.94
C CYS A 1 -10.06 2.72 14.01
N ILE A 2 -11.33 2.42 13.71
CA ILE A 2 -12.46 3.38 13.57
C ILE A 2 -12.56 4.34 14.77
N VAL A 3 -12.59 3.82 16.01
CA VAL A 3 -12.69 4.65 17.22
C VAL A 3 -11.50 5.61 17.35
N ALA A 4 -10.26 5.11 17.19
CA ALA A 4 -9.07 5.95 17.28
C ALA A 4 -9.02 7.03 16.19
N THR A 5 -9.46 6.69 14.97
CA THR A 5 -9.57 7.65 13.87
C THR A 5 -10.63 8.73 14.16
N PHE A 6 -11.78 8.33 14.69
CA PHE A 6 -12.83 9.26 15.08
C PHE A 6 -12.35 10.22 16.20
N MET A 7 -11.59 9.70 17.17
CA MET A 7 -11.06 10.50 18.28
C MET A 7 -10.07 11.58 17.85
N LEU A 8 -9.52 11.54 16.62
CA LEU A 8 -8.71 12.64 16.07
C LEU A 8 -9.45 14.00 16.05
N TYR A 9 -10.78 13.97 16.06
CA TYR A 9 -11.61 15.17 16.21
C TYR A 9 -11.29 15.99 17.48
N TYR A 10 -10.87 15.34 18.54
CA TYR A 10 -10.57 15.99 19.84
C TYR A 10 -9.14 16.52 19.94
N VAL A 11 -8.30 16.27 18.93
CA VAL A 11 -6.93 16.80 18.89
C VAL A 11 -6.97 18.28 18.56
N ASN A 12 -6.38 19.12 19.41
CA ASN A 12 -6.25 20.55 19.21
C ASN A 12 -4.78 20.95 19.00
N PRO A 13 -4.50 22.15 18.49
CA PRO A 13 -3.14 22.69 18.41
C PRO A 13 -2.45 22.60 19.79
N GLY A 14 -1.22 22.08 19.80
CA GLY A 14 -0.47 21.81 21.03
C GLY A 14 -0.61 20.37 21.57
N MET A 15 -1.64 19.61 21.18
CA MET A 15 -1.83 18.21 21.63
C MET A 15 -1.09 17.21 20.72
N ILE A 16 0.18 17.46 20.39
CA ILE A 16 0.97 16.67 19.43
C ILE A 16 1.04 15.20 19.83
N TRP A 17 1.29 14.93 21.12
CA TRP A 17 1.39 13.56 21.63
C TRP A 17 0.08 12.78 21.53
N LEU A 18 -1.05 13.42 21.81
CA LEU A 18 -2.36 12.79 21.65
C LEU A 18 -2.61 12.43 20.18
N GLY A 19 -2.34 13.38 19.27
CA GLY A 19 -2.46 13.15 17.83
C GLY A 19 -1.56 12.00 17.37
N PHE A 20 -0.29 12.01 17.78
CA PHE A 20 0.66 10.95 17.44
C PHE A 20 0.19 9.56 17.92
N VAL A 21 -0.24 9.44 19.18
CA VAL A 21 -0.71 8.18 19.74
C VAL A 21 -1.97 7.67 19.02
N LEU A 22 -2.94 8.55 18.74
CA LEU A 22 -4.16 8.17 18.03
C LEU A 22 -3.89 7.72 16.59
N VAL A 23 -3.00 8.42 15.88
CA VAL A 23 -2.58 8.04 14.53
C VAL A 23 -1.82 6.71 14.56
N ALA A 24 -0.91 6.51 15.50
CA ALA A 24 -0.17 5.26 15.65
C ALA A 24 -1.11 4.07 15.93
N ILE A 25 -2.04 4.22 16.87
CA ILE A 25 -3.06 3.20 17.18
C ILE A 25 -3.95 2.92 15.96
N SER A 26 -4.42 3.97 15.28
CA SER A 26 -5.27 3.83 14.09
C SER A 26 -4.55 3.04 12.99
N ASN A 27 -3.30 3.41 12.68
CA ASN A 27 -2.49 2.73 11.66
C ASN A 27 -2.16 1.29 12.04
N PHE A 28 -1.86 1.02 13.30
CA PHE A 28 -1.61 -0.34 13.79
C PHE A 28 -2.82 -1.26 13.54
N PHE A 29 -4.02 -0.82 13.94
CA PHE A 29 -5.22 -1.60 13.74
C PHE A 29 -5.67 -1.66 12.27
N PHE A 30 -5.40 -0.62 11.47
CA PHE A 30 -5.62 -0.66 10.03
C PHE A 30 -4.74 -1.73 9.37
N ALA A 31 -3.43 -1.72 9.64
CA ALA A 31 -2.50 -2.70 9.10
C ALA A 31 -2.83 -4.14 9.56
N SER A 32 -3.26 -4.29 10.82
CA SER A 32 -3.71 -5.59 11.33
C SER A 32 -4.97 -6.07 10.59
N GLY A 33 -5.94 -5.18 10.34
CA GLY A 33 -7.15 -5.48 9.56
C GLY A 33 -6.83 -5.88 8.12
N GLU A 34 -5.89 -5.19 7.47
CA GLU A 34 -5.39 -5.53 6.14
C GLU A 34 -4.80 -6.95 6.10
N ASN A 35 -3.97 -7.30 7.09
CA ASN A 35 -3.37 -8.63 7.19
C ASN A 35 -4.43 -9.73 7.42
N PHE A 36 -5.38 -9.47 8.32
CA PHE A 36 -6.49 -10.41 8.56
C PHE A 36 -7.35 -10.60 7.32
N ALA A 37 -7.78 -9.53 6.66
CA ALA A 37 -8.55 -9.62 5.43
C ALA A 37 -7.76 -10.36 4.33
N SER A 38 -6.47 -10.10 4.21
CA SER A 38 -5.60 -10.76 3.23
C SER A 38 -5.46 -12.26 3.50
N SER A 39 -5.50 -12.70 4.77
CA SER A 39 -5.39 -14.11 5.14
C SER A 39 -6.57 -14.97 4.68
N PHE A 40 -7.69 -14.37 4.31
CA PHE A 40 -8.81 -15.07 3.69
C PHE A 40 -8.59 -15.37 2.20
N LEU A 41 -7.63 -14.72 1.55
CA LEU A 41 -7.42 -14.84 0.11
C LEU A 41 -7.33 -16.30 -0.38
N PRO A 42 -6.57 -17.22 0.26
CA PRO A 42 -6.50 -18.62 -0.19
C PRO A 42 -7.82 -19.39 -0.14
N PHE A 43 -8.83 -18.87 0.59
CA PHE A 43 -10.15 -19.51 0.73
C PHE A 43 -11.21 -18.91 -0.21
N LEU A 44 -10.86 -17.86 -0.96
CA LEU A 44 -11.81 -17.16 -1.84
C LEU A 44 -11.85 -17.71 -3.26
N GLY A 45 -10.92 -18.58 -3.65
CA GLY A 45 -10.89 -19.18 -4.98
C GLY A 45 -9.76 -20.17 -5.16
N ALA A 46 -9.68 -20.76 -6.34
CA ALA A 46 -8.58 -21.63 -6.72
C ALA A 46 -7.27 -20.84 -6.79
N LYS A 47 -6.12 -21.51 -6.62
CA LYS A 47 -4.80 -20.85 -6.64
C LYS A 47 -4.52 -20.09 -7.93
N GLU A 48 -5.08 -20.58 -9.03
CA GLU A 48 -4.99 -20.03 -10.38
C GLU A 48 -5.74 -18.70 -10.52
N ASP A 49 -6.74 -18.43 -9.67
CA ASP A 49 -7.57 -17.22 -9.70
C ASP A 49 -7.17 -16.16 -8.64
N LEU A 50 -6.20 -16.47 -7.78
CA LEU A 50 -5.82 -15.57 -6.68
C LEU A 50 -5.25 -14.22 -7.17
N GLY A 51 -4.67 -14.19 -8.36
CA GLY A 51 -4.22 -12.96 -9.00
C GLY A 51 -5.38 -12.00 -9.28
N LYS A 52 -6.42 -12.49 -9.97
CA LYS A 52 -7.65 -11.71 -10.25
C LYS A 52 -8.34 -11.25 -8.97
N ILE A 53 -8.53 -12.15 -8.01
CA ILE A 53 -9.21 -11.84 -6.74
C ILE A 53 -8.45 -10.74 -5.99
N SER A 54 -7.11 -10.86 -5.91
CA SER A 54 -6.26 -9.84 -5.33
C SER A 54 -6.32 -8.51 -6.10
N GLY A 55 -6.29 -8.60 -7.44
CA GLY A 55 -6.39 -7.44 -8.33
C GLY A 55 -7.70 -6.68 -8.18
N TYR A 56 -8.82 -7.36 -8.13
CA TYR A 56 -10.13 -6.74 -7.90
C TYR A 56 -10.21 -6.03 -6.55
N ALA A 57 -9.73 -6.69 -5.49
CA ALA A 57 -9.78 -6.10 -4.15
C ALA A 57 -8.92 -4.83 -4.07
N TRP A 58 -7.69 -4.83 -4.61
CA TRP A 58 -6.84 -3.65 -4.67
C TRP A 58 -7.38 -2.59 -5.62
N GLY A 59 -7.87 -2.99 -6.81
CA GLY A 59 -8.46 -2.07 -7.78
C GLY A 59 -9.63 -1.27 -7.20
N ILE A 60 -10.57 -1.94 -6.53
CA ILE A 60 -11.68 -1.29 -5.84
C ILE A 60 -11.18 -0.40 -4.70
N GLY A 61 -10.16 -0.85 -3.95
CA GLY A 61 -9.55 -0.07 -2.87
C GLY A 61 -8.99 1.28 -3.32
N TYR A 62 -8.40 1.36 -4.51
CA TYR A 62 -7.89 2.62 -5.06
C TYR A 62 -9.00 3.63 -5.39
N PHE A 63 -10.20 3.19 -5.76
CA PHE A 63 -11.35 4.09 -5.87
C PHE A 63 -11.76 4.67 -4.52
N GLY A 64 -11.59 3.90 -3.42
CA GLY A 64 -11.74 4.43 -2.06
C GLY A 64 -10.73 5.55 -1.76
N GLY A 65 -9.49 5.43 -2.25
CA GLY A 65 -8.48 6.47 -2.18
C GLY A 65 -8.91 7.77 -2.89
N ILE A 66 -9.48 7.66 -4.10
CA ILE A 66 -10.04 8.82 -4.82
C ILE A 66 -11.18 9.46 -4.02
N GLY A 67 -12.10 8.65 -3.49
CA GLY A 67 -13.19 9.13 -2.64
C GLY A 67 -12.70 9.89 -1.41
N SER A 68 -11.61 9.44 -0.78
CA SER A 68 -11.01 10.13 0.37
C SER A 68 -10.44 11.50 0.02
N VAL A 69 -9.83 11.65 -1.18
CA VAL A 69 -9.33 12.95 -1.66
C VAL A 69 -10.48 13.90 -1.94
N VAL A 70 -11.51 13.44 -2.65
CA VAL A 70 -12.70 14.26 -2.92
C VAL A 70 -13.32 14.73 -1.60
N LEU A 71 -13.43 13.85 -0.61
CA LEU A 71 -13.91 14.20 0.71
C LEU A 71 -13.02 15.24 1.39
N ALA A 72 -11.69 15.07 1.32
CA ALA A 72 -10.73 16.01 1.91
C ALA A 72 -10.82 17.40 1.27
N THR A 73 -11.04 17.49 -0.06
CA THR A 73 -11.19 18.79 -0.75
C THR A 73 -12.45 19.55 -0.33
N THR A 74 -13.50 18.86 0.11
CA THR A 74 -14.72 19.52 0.64
C THR A 74 -14.49 20.23 1.97
N LEU A 75 -13.39 19.91 2.67
CA LEU A 75 -13.05 20.53 3.96
C LEU A 75 -12.29 21.87 3.82
N GLY A 76 -11.93 22.24 2.59
CA GLY A 76 -11.23 23.49 2.28
C GLY A 76 -9.72 23.43 2.54
N ASP A 77 -9.08 24.59 2.58
CA ASP A 77 -7.63 24.70 2.63
C ASP A 77 -7.02 24.22 3.95
N TYR A 78 -5.81 23.65 3.87
CA TYR A 78 -5.04 23.16 5.02
C TYR A 78 -4.34 24.30 5.76
N THR A 79 -5.14 25.21 6.36
CA THR A 79 -4.67 26.37 7.10
C THR A 79 -5.13 26.33 8.56
N LEU A 80 -4.40 27.01 9.43
CA LEU A 80 -4.81 27.13 10.85
C LEU A 80 -6.15 27.85 11.01
N SER A 81 -6.49 28.78 10.12
CA SER A 81 -7.80 29.45 10.11
C SER A 81 -8.96 28.51 9.80
N ASN A 82 -8.71 27.43 9.05
CA ASN A 82 -9.69 26.40 8.69
C ASN A 82 -9.65 25.19 9.62
N PHE A 83 -8.94 25.26 10.74
CA PHE A 83 -8.71 24.11 11.62
C PHE A 83 -10.01 23.44 12.11
N ALA A 84 -11.07 24.24 12.34
CA ALA A 84 -12.36 23.71 12.76
C ALA A 84 -12.98 22.71 11.77
N ASN A 85 -12.85 22.98 10.46
CA ASN A 85 -13.30 22.06 9.42
C ASN A 85 -12.34 20.87 9.26
N LEU A 86 -11.03 21.12 9.34
CA LEU A 86 -10.02 20.06 9.20
C LEU A 86 -10.13 18.99 10.28
N LYS A 87 -10.62 19.31 11.47
CA LYS A 87 -10.93 18.33 12.52
C LYS A 87 -11.92 17.27 12.09
N LEU A 88 -12.78 17.55 11.11
CA LEU A 88 -13.77 16.60 10.59
C LEU A 88 -13.15 15.48 9.73
N VAL A 89 -11.87 15.60 9.32
CA VAL A 89 -11.16 14.55 8.59
C VAL A 89 -11.22 13.22 9.37
N GLY A 90 -10.97 13.25 10.68
CA GLY A 90 -11.02 12.06 11.53
C GLY A 90 -12.39 11.37 11.51
N PRO A 91 -13.47 12.04 11.92
CA PRO A 91 -14.83 11.50 11.84
C PRO A 91 -15.25 11.03 10.46
N TYR A 92 -14.99 11.80 9.41
CA TYR A 92 -15.35 11.40 8.04
C TYR A 92 -14.62 10.13 7.60
N THR A 93 -13.32 10.05 7.85
CA THR A 93 -12.54 8.85 7.55
C THR A 93 -13.03 7.65 8.34
N ALA A 94 -13.36 7.84 9.62
CA ALA A 94 -13.89 6.78 10.48
C ALA A 94 -15.23 6.24 9.99
N VAL A 95 -16.14 7.14 9.59
CA VAL A 95 -17.47 6.78 9.06
C VAL A 95 -17.32 6.09 7.70
N PHE A 96 -16.49 6.63 6.81
CA PHE A 96 -16.20 6.01 5.51
C PHE A 96 -15.64 4.59 5.67
N PHE A 97 -14.68 4.42 6.59
CA PHE A 97 -14.10 3.10 6.88
C PHE A 97 -15.13 2.14 7.48
N LEU A 98 -16.03 2.62 8.36
CA LEU A 98 -17.11 1.82 8.92
C LEU A 98 -18.02 1.27 7.81
N PHE A 99 -18.48 2.15 6.90
CA PHE A 99 -19.34 1.73 5.79
C PHE A 99 -18.62 0.76 4.85
N ALA A 100 -17.35 0.99 4.55
CA ALA A 100 -16.56 0.09 3.72
C ALA A 100 -16.33 -1.30 4.37
N ALA A 101 -16.33 -1.37 5.70
CA ALA A 101 -16.16 -2.64 6.43
C ALA A 101 -17.45 -3.47 6.50
N ILE A 102 -18.63 -2.86 6.42
CA ILE A 102 -19.92 -3.55 6.56
C ILE A 102 -20.06 -4.77 5.63
N PRO A 103 -19.77 -4.69 4.31
CA PRO A 103 -19.88 -5.84 3.43
C PRO A 103 -19.00 -7.01 3.86
N THR A 104 -17.78 -6.73 4.37
CA THR A 104 -16.88 -7.77 4.87
C THR A 104 -17.51 -8.55 6.01
N PHE A 105 -18.10 -7.87 7.00
CA PHE A 105 -18.74 -8.53 8.13
C PHE A 105 -20.05 -9.24 7.75
N MET A 106 -20.74 -8.78 6.71
CA MET A 106 -22.01 -9.40 6.27
C MET A 106 -21.81 -10.62 5.39
N PHE A 107 -20.80 -10.61 4.51
CA PHE A 107 -20.68 -11.60 3.44
C PHE A 107 -19.48 -12.52 3.58
N LEU A 108 -18.39 -12.08 4.25
CA LEU A 108 -17.20 -12.92 4.41
C LEU A 108 -17.45 -14.00 5.47
N LYS A 109 -17.41 -15.26 5.02
CA LYS A 109 -17.58 -16.40 5.91
C LYS A 109 -16.22 -16.88 6.41
N GLU A 110 -16.15 -17.19 7.71
CA GLU A 110 -14.95 -17.81 8.28
C GLU A 110 -14.76 -19.22 7.71
N PRO A 111 -13.54 -19.58 7.27
CA PRO A 111 -13.25 -20.93 6.82
C PRO A 111 -13.37 -21.91 7.99
N HIS A 112 -14.03 -23.03 7.76
CA HIS A 112 -14.17 -24.11 8.74
C HIS A 112 -12.83 -24.88 8.82
N LEU A 113 -11.89 -24.39 9.60
CA LEU A 113 -10.69 -25.12 9.91
C LEU A 113 -10.96 -26.01 11.14
N PRO A 114 -10.64 -27.31 11.10
CA PRO A 114 -10.86 -28.25 12.22
C PRO A 114 -9.84 -28.04 13.36
N LEU A 115 -9.59 -26.79 13.70
CA LEU A 115 -8.74 -26.42 14.82
C LEU A 115 -9.61 -26.40 16.07
N GLY A 116 -9.43 -27.36 16.99
CA GLY A 116 -10.10 -27.36 18.27
C GLY A 116 -9.90 -26.01 18.97
N ARG A 117 -10.98 -25.41 19.45
CA ARG A 117 -10.90 -24.15 20.23
C ARG A 117 -10.32 -24.48 21.62
N PRO A 118 -9.11 -24.04 21.95
CA PRO A 118 -8.55 -24.28 23.28
C PRO A 118 -9.32 -23.43 24.31
N THR A 119 -9.67 -24.03 25.43
CA THR A 119 -10.55 -23.45 26.46
C THR A 119 -9.92 -22.43 27.40
N LYS A 120 -8.60 -22.35 27.46
CA LYS A 120 -7.83 -21.31 28.18
C LYS A 120 -6.57 -20.96 27.40
N VAL A 121 -6.54 -19.79 26.76
CA VAL A 121 -5.48 -19.46 25.80
C VAL A 121 -4.90 -18.08 26.05
N ASN A 122 -3.59 -18.04 26.15
CA ASN A 122 -2.84 -16.80 25.96
C ASN A 122 -2.59 -16.63 24.44
N TYR A 123 -3.44 -15.87 23.76
CA TYR A 123 -3.38 -15.65 22.33
C TYR A 123 -2.05 -15.05 21.86
N LEU A 124 -1.43 -14.17 22.67
CA LEU A 124 -0.11 -13.61 22.39
C LEU A 124 0.98 -14.69 22.34
N LYS A 125 0.98 -15.58 23.34
CA LYS A 125 1.94 -16.69 23.40
C LYS A 125 1.77 -17.62 22.21
N ILE A 126 0.54 -18.00 21.88
CA ILE A 126 0.27 -18.86 20.72
C ILE A 126 0.70 -18.17 19.40
N GLY A 127 0.43 -16.89 19.25
CA GLY A 127 0.86 -16.14 18.06
C GLY A 127 2.38 -16.15 17.90
N ILE A 128 3.10 -15.87 18.98
CA ILE A 128 4.57 -15.88 18.97
C ILE A 128 5.09 -17.30 18.71
N ASP A 129 4.58 -18.31 19.43
CA ASP A 129 5.01 -19.68 19.26
C ASP A 129 4.79 -20.21 17.85
N ARG A 130 3.67 -19.84 17.20
CA ARG A 130 3.38 -20.18 15.80
C ARG A 130 4.39 -19.54 14.84
N VAL A 131 4.63 -18.23 14.97
CA VAL A 131 5.62 -17.53 14.13
C VAL A 131 7.01 -18.14 14.31
N VAL A 132 7.45 -18.38 15.57
CA VAL A 132 8.74 -18.98 15.88
C VAL A 132 8.85 -20.38 15.28
N THR A 133 7.79 -21.20 15.40
CA THR A 133 7.76 -22.55 14.83
C THR A 133 7.85 -22.49 13.30
N THR A 134 7.09 -21.60 12.66
CA THR A 134 7.14 -21.44 11.20
C THR A 134 8.51 -20.95 10.72
N LEU A 135 9.18 -20.07 11.48
CA LEU A 135 10.56 -19.66 11.18
C LEU A 135 11.57 -20.80 11.38
N LYS A 136 11.40 -21.65 12.38
CA LYS A 136 12.25 -22.85 12.55
C LYS A 136 12.05 -23.86 11.42
N ASP A 137 10.83 -23.96 10.91
CA ASP A 137 10.48 -24.81 9.76
C ASP A 137 10.70 -24.10 8.41
N ALA A 138 11.47 -23.02 8.37
CA ALA A 138 11.66 -22.19 7.17
C ALA A 138 12.16 -22.99 5.96
N SER A 139 12.97 -24.03 6.18
CA SER A 139 13.44 -24.92 5.12
C SER A 139 12.32 -25.65 4.40
N ARG A 140 11.20 -25.92 5.08
CA ARG A 140 9.99 -26.54 4.50
C ARG A 140 9.22 -25.58 3.59
N PHE A 141 9.38 -24.26 3.79
CA PHE A 141 8.71 -23.19 3.05
C PHE A 141 9.74 -22.32 2.31
N LYS A 142 10.79 -22.93 1.79
CA LYS A 142 11.94 -22.25 1.19
C LYS A 142 11.55 -21.19 0.18
N ASP A 143 10.66 -21.49 -0.76
CA ASP A 143 10.26 -20.57 -1.83
C ASP A 143 9.54 -19.34 -1.26
N LEU A 144 8.67 -19.54 -0.27
CA LEU A 144 7.98 -18.46 0.42
C LEU A 144 8.96 -17.59 1.23
N MET A 145 9.95 -18.20 1.91
CA MET A 145 10.96 -17.45 2.65
C MET A 145 11.84 -16.60 1.73
N ILE A 146 12.31 -17.17 0.62
CA ILE A 146 13.07 -16.44 -0.41
C ILE A 146 12.23 -15.28 -0.95
N TYR A 147 10.94 -15.54 -1.20
CA TYR A 147 10.04 -14.50 -1.66
C TYR A 147 9.86 -13.38 -0.64
N LEU A 148 9.68 -13.69 0.67
CA LEU A 148 9.56 -12.68 1.73
C LEU A 148 10.81 -11.83 1.88
N VAL A 149 12.00 -12.41 1.70
CA VAL A 149 13.26 -11.65 1.66
C VAL A 149 13.31 -10.72 0.44
N SER A 150 12.96 -11.21 -0.75
CA SER A 150 12.86 -10.38 -1.95
C SER A 150 11.86 -9.24 -1.78
N LEU A 151 10.70 -9.55 -1.20
CA LEU A 151 9.65 -8.58 -0.90
C LEU A 151 10.14 -7.51 0.08
N PHE A 152 10.92 -7.88 1.10
CA PHE A 152 11.50 -6.94 2.05
C PHE A 152 12.30 -5.85 1.34
N PHE A 153 13.23 -6.21 0.47
CA PHE A 153 14.02 -5.24 -0.30
C PHE A 153 13.15 -4.43 -1.26
N THR A 154 12.19 -5.07 -1.91
CA THR A 154 11.22 -4.39 -2.78
C THR A 154 10.44 -3.32 -2.01
N MET A 155 9.87 -3.67 -0.86
CA MET A 155 9.07 -2.73 -0.06
C MET A 155 9.91 -1.61 0.54
N ALA A 156 11.17 -1.86 0.90
CA ALA A 156 12.11 -0.83 1.32
C ALA A 156 12.38 0.17 0.19
N ALA A 157 12.68 -0.31 -1.02
CA ALA A 157 12.90 0.52 -2.19
C ALA A 157 11.65 1.34 -2.56
N LEU A 158 10.48 0.71 -2.57
CA LEU A 158 9.22 1.38 -2.89
C LEU A 158 8.87 2.46 -1.86
N ALA A 159 9.10 2.21 -0.58
CA ALA A 159 8.87 3.22 0.46
C ALA A 159 9.74 4.47 0.23
N ILE A 160 11.00 4.29 -0.18
CA ILE A 160 11.89 5.39 -0.55
C ILE A 160 11.32 6.14 -1.76
N VAL A 161 11.06 5.43 -2.86
CA VAL A 161 10.58 6.06 -4.11
C VAL A 161 9.29 6.84 -3.88
N ILE A 162 8.30 6.25 -3.21
CA ILE A 162 6.99 6.88 -2.96
C ILE A 162 7.15 8.12 -2.07
N SER A 163 7.93 8.02 -0.99
CA SER A 163 8.10 9.12 -0.05
C SER A 163 8.88 10.29 -0.65
N PHE A 164 9.90 9.99 -1.44
CA PHE A 164 10.76 11.03 -2.02
C PHE A 164 10.26 11.58 -3.36
N ALA A 165 9.39 10.88 -4.07
CA ALA A 165 8.79 11.40 -5.31
C ALA A 165 8.07 12.74 -5.09
N PHE A 166 7.32 12.88 -3.99
CA PHE A 166 6.66 14.13 -3.64
C PHE A 166 7.64 15.23 -3.20
N ILE A 167 8.71 14.86 -2.48
CA ILE A 167 9.76 15.80 -2.06
C ILE A 167 10.51 16.29 -3.30
N TYR A 168 10.96 15.38 -4.17
CA TYR A 168 11.61 15.69 -5.44
C TYR A 168 10.73 16.57 -6.33
N GLY A 169 9.46 16.21 -6.49
CA GLY A 169 8.50 17.03 -7.24
C GLY A 169 8.34 18.44 -6.68
N SER A 170 8.44 18.61 -5.35
CA SER A 170 8.31 19.93 -4.70
C SER A 170 9.60 20.75 -4.77
N GLN A 171 10.76 20.15 -4.55
CA GLN A 171 12.03 20.82 -4.41
C GLN A 171 12.74 21.02 -5.75
N GLU A 172 12.70 20.01 -6.63
CA GLU A 172 13.44 20.02 -7.90
C GLU A 172 12.55 20.42 -9.09
N ILE A 173 11.35 19.86 -9.17
CA ILE A 173 10.42 20.14 -10.29
C ILE A 173 9.58 21.39 -10.02
N HIS A 174 9.52 21.85 -8.76
CA HIS A 174 8.68 22.98 -8.30
C HIS A 174 7.21 22.82 -8.67
N ILE A 175 6.71 21.59 -8.47
CA ILE A 175 5.33 21.23 -8.83
C ILE A 175 4.33 22.02 -7.96
N GLU A 176 3.39 22.70 -8.60
CA GLU A 176 2.34 23.46 -7.95
C GLU A 176 1.31 22.59 -7.24
N ALA A 177 0.57 23.17 -6.29
CA ALA A 177 -0.44 22.44 -5.51
C ALA A 177 -1.50 21.78 -6.38
N GLN A 178 -1.94 22.46 -7.44
CA GLN A 178 -2.92 21.92 -8.39
C GLN A 178 -2.39 20.68 -9.11
N HIS A 179 -1.14 20.71 -9.60
CA HIS A 179 -0.52 19.55 -10.25
C HIS A 179 -0.34 18.38 -9.28
N LYS A 180 -0.06 18.63 -7.98
CA LYS A 180 0.02 17.58 -6.95
C LYS A 180 -1.31 16.87 -6.77
N GLN A 181 -2.43 17.60 -6.76
CA GLN A 181 -3.77 17.00 -6.65
C GLN A 181 -4.10 16.14 -7.86
N VAL A 182 -3.85 16.67 -9.07
CA VAL A 182 -4.04 15.91 -10.32
C VAL A 182 -3.16 14.67 -10.36
N MET A 183 -1.89 14.81 -9.99
CA MET A 183 -0.94 13.70 -9.91
C MET A 183 -1.45 12.61 -8.97
N PHE A 184 -1.94 12.96 -7.78
CA PHE A 184 -2.47 11.99 -6.84
C PHE A 184 -3.66 11.22 -7.42
N ILE A 185 -4.62 11.92 -8.06
CA ILE A 185 -5.79 11.27 -8.69
C ILE A 185 -5.33 10.32 -9.81
N PHE A 186 -4.39 10.75 -10.66
CA PHE A 186 -3.87 9.93 -11.75
C PHE A 186 -3.12 8.70 -11.23
N ILE A 187 -2.34 8.83 -10.16
CA ILE A 187 -1.71 7.71 -9.47
C ILE A 187 -2.76 6.70 -8.99
N GLN A 188 -3.85 7.15 -8.39
CA GLN A 188 -4.90 6.26 -7.89
C GLN A 188 -5.64 5.52 -9.03
N ILE A 189 -5.97 6.23 -10.11
CA ILE A 189 -6.63 5.64 -11.28
C ILE A 189 -5.71 4.60 -11.94
N SER A 190 -4.45 4.96 -12.18
CA SER A 190 -3.49 4.06 -12.81
C SER A 190 -3.12 2.88 -11.89
N ALA A 191 -3.13 3.08 -10.57
CA ALA A 191 -2.95 2.00 -9.61
C ALA A 191 -4.13 1.01 -9.63
N ALA A 192 -5.36 1.51 -9.74
CA ALA A 192 -6.53 0.65 -9.94
C ALA A 192 -6.40 -0.17 -11.23
N ILE A 193 -6.05 0.48 -12.34
CA ILE A 193 -5.83 -0.19 -13.63
C ILE A 193 -4.69 -1.21 -13.53
N GLY A 194 -3.58 -0.84 -12.89
CA GLY A 194 -2.43 -1.73 -12.66
C GLY A 194 -2.80 -2.97 -11.85
N ALA A 195 -3.54 -2.79 -10.75
CA ALA A 195 -3.99 -3.90 -9.92
C ALA A 195 -4.90 -4.86 -10.69
N LEU A 196 -5.86 -4.34 -11.44
CA LEU A 196 -6.79 -5.14 -12.24
C LEU A 196 -6.08 -5.87 -13.38
N ALA A 197 -5.31 -5.14 -14.19
CA ALA A 197 -4.63 -5.69 -15.36
C ALA A 197 -3.60 -6.76 -14.97
N PHE A 198 -2.73 -6.47 -14.00
CA PHE A 198 -1.71 -7.40 -13.56
C PHE A 198 -2.27 -8.56 -12.73
N GLY A 199 -3.43 -8.39 -12.10
CA GLY A 199 -4.17 -9.49 -11.49
C GLY A 199 -4.57 -10.54 -12.53
N VAL A 200 -5.15 -10.13 -13.67
CA VAL A 200 -5.51 -11.01 -14.78
C VAL A 200 -4.27 -11.58 -15.47
N ILE A 201 -3.25 -10.77 -15.72
CA ILE A 201 -1.98 -11.20 -16.31
C ILE A 201 -1.33 -12.28 -15.44
N GLN A 202 -1.37 -12.13 -14.12
CA GLN A 202 -0.80 -13.08 -13.18
C GLN A 202 -1.42 -14.48 -13.33
N ASP A 203 -2.73 -14.57 -13.49
CA ASP A 203 -3.42 -15.85 -13.64
C ASP A 203 -3.06 -16.54 -14.97
N SER A 204 -2.64 -15.78 -15.98
CA SER A 204 -2.27 -16.32 -17.30
C SER A 204 -0.80 -16.72 -17.45
N ILE A 205 0.14 -15.89 -16.94
CA ILE A 205 1.58 -16.11 -17.12
C ILE A 205 2.32 -16.58 -15.87
N GLY A 206 1.61 -16.59 -14.73
CA GLY A 206 2.10 -17.03 -13.43
C GLY A 206 2.66 -15.88 -12.55
N ALA A 207 2.51 -16.06 -11.26
CA ALA A 207 2.74 -15.04 -10.26
C ALA A 207 4.18 -14.50 -10.19
N LYS A 208 5.19 -15.39 -10.34
CA LYS A 208 6.61 -14.99 -10.32
C LYS A 208 6.95 -14.08 -11.50
N LYS A 209 6.49 -14.42 -12.71
CA LYS A 209 6.77 -13.60 -13.90
C LYS A 209 6.10 -12.24 -13.78
N THR A 210 4.86 -12.23 -13.33
CA THR A 210 4.10 -10.99 -13.11
C THR A 210 4.78 -10.09 -12.09
N PHE A 211 5.21 -10.63 -10.95
CA PHE A 211 5.93 -9.86 -9.94
C PHE A 211 7.24 -9.27 -10.51
N ASN A 212 8.01 -10.03 -11.28
CA ASN A 212 9.21 -9.51 -11.94
C ASN A 212 8.87 -8.38 -12.93
N MET A 213 7.77 -8.49 -13.68
CA MET A 213 7.31 -7.41 -14.57
C MET A 213 7.00 -6.12 -13.79
N THR A 214 6.43 -6.24 -12.59
CA THR A 214 6.20 -5.04 -11.76
C THR A 214 7.51 -4.39 -11.32
N LEU A 215 8.55 -5.17 -11.01
CA LEU A 215 9.87 -4.64 -10.67
C LEU A 215 10.53 -3.93 -11.86
N VAL A 216 10.42 -4.51 -13.07
CA VAL A 216 10.90 -3.86 -14.30
C VAL A 216 10.17 -2.54 -14.55
N LEU A 217 8.85 -2.51 -14.34
CA LEU A 217 8.06 -1.28 -14.45
C LEU A 217 8.59 -0.19 -13.48
N TRP A 218 8.92 -0.56 -12.25
CA TRP A 218 9.50 0.37 -11.28
C TRP A 218 10.87 0.90 -11.71
N LEU A 219 11.73 0.04 -12.28
CA LEU A 219 13.03 0.48 -12.83
C LEU A 219 12.86 1.48 -13.97
N ILE A 220 11.89 1.23 -14.86
CA ILE A 220 11.53 2.17 -15.95
C ILE A 220 11.07 3.50 -15.38
N VAL A 221 10.16 3.47 -14.40
CA VAL A 221 9.64 4.69 -13.74
C VAL A 221 10.77 5.50 -13.10
N CYS A 222 11.65 4.86 -12.34
CA CYS A 222 12.79 5.53 -11.72
C CYS A 222 13.72 6.15 -12.78
N GLY A 223 14.01 5.42 -13.86
CA GLY A 223 14.80 5.94 -14.98
C GLY A 223 14.14 7.15 -15.66
N LEU A 224 12.82 7.09 -15.89
CA LEU A 224 12.08 8.22 -16.48
C LEU A 224 12.03 9.45 -15.57
N ILE A 225 11.90 9.25 -14.24
CA ILE A 225 11.96 10.36 -13.28
C ILE A 225 13.35 11.00 -13.30
N TYR A 226 14.41 10.21 -13.37
CA TYR A 226 15.79 10.71 -13.41
C TYR A 226 16.04 11.61 -14.62
N VAL A 227 15.55 11.24 -15.79
CA VAL A 227 15.73 12.01 -17.05
C VAL A 227 14.54 12.90 -17.40
N VAL A 228 13.66 13.24 -16.48
CA VAL A 228 12.38 13.92 -16.75
C VAL A 228 12.55 15.27 -17.48
N ARG A 229 13.60 16.04 -17.16
CA ARG A 229 13.91 17.31 -17.80
C ARG A 229 14.36 17.10 -19.25
N ASP A 230 15.35 16.24 -19.45
CA ASP A 230 15.88 15.91 -20.79
C ASP A 230 14.80 15.30 -21.68
N LEU A 231 13.95 14.45 -21.10
CA LEU A 231 12.80 13.87 -21.77
C LEU A 231 11.80 14.93 -22.20
N THR A 232 11.52 15.93 -21.36
CA THR A 232 10.63 17.03 -21.70
C THR A 232 11.18 17.84 -22.85
N ASP A 233 12.47 18.17 -22.84
CA ASP A 233 13.13 18.92 -23.90
C ASP A 233 13.14 18.15 -25.22
N LEU A 234 13.42 16.84 -25.16
CA LEU A 234 13.37 15.97 -26.33
C LEU A 234 11.97 15.85 -26.93
N MET A 235 10.94 15.71 -26.10
CA MET A 235 9.54 15.67 -26.54
C MET A 235 9.13 16.99 -27.21
N ASN A 236 9.49 18.12 -26.63
CA ASN A 236 9.17 19.43 -27.17
C ASN A 236 9.89 19.68 -28.50
N ALA A 237 11.16 19.32 -28.59
CA ALA A 237 11.95 19.46 -29.84
C ALA A 237 11.47 18.50 -30.94
N GLY A 238 11.18 17.24 -30.59
CA GLY A 238 10.84 16.20 -31.57
C GLY A 238 9.38 16.25 -32.05
N LEU A 239 8.45 16.64 -31.16
CA LEU A 239 7.00 16.65 -31.45
C LEU A 239 6.44 18.07 -31.67
N GLY A 240 7.26 19.12 -31.55
CA GLY A 240 6.82 20.51 -31.65
C GLY A 240 5.81 20.91 -30.56
N THR A 241 5.87 20.26 -29.39
CA THR A 241 4.96 20.49 -28.26
C THR A 241 5.55 21.52 -27.30
N THR A 242 4.73 21.98 -26.36
CA THR A 242 5.11 22.95 -25.31
C THR A 242 4.80 22.41 -23.91
N TRP A 243 5.09 21.11 -23.70
CA TRP A 243 4.90 20.47 -22.41
C TRP A 243 5.81 21.07 -21.35
N THR A 244 5.27 21.32 -20.17
CA THR A 244 6.10 21.67 -19.00
C THR A 244 6.63 20.43 -18.31
N VAL A 245 7.78 20.53 -17.67
CA VAL A 245 8.38 19.44 -16.88
C VAL A 245 7.41 18.92 -15.81
N GLN A 246 6.59 19.80 -15.25
CA GLN A 246 5.56 19.45 -14.26
C GLN A 246 4.54 18.46 -14.80
N TRP A 247 4.00 18.69 -16.02
CA TRP A 247 3.06 17.76 -16.64
C TRP A 247 3.71 16.43 -17.03
N VAL A 248 4.94 16.45 -17.57
CA VAL A 248 5.65 15.22 -17.89
C VAL A 248 5.91 14.41 -16.63
N PHE A 249 6.28 15.07 -15.53
CA PHE A 249 6.43 14.43 -14.22
C PHE A 249 5.11 13.82 -13.70
N VAL A 250 3.97 14.50 -13.87
CA VAL A 250 2.65 13.95 -13.52
C VAL A 250 2.35 12.68 -14.30
N PHE A 251 2.63 12.64 -15.61
CA PHE A 251 2.41 11.44 -16.43
C PHE A 251 3.33 10.28 -16.04
N ILE A 252 4.61 10.54 -15.79
CA ILE A 252 5.54 9.50 -15.31
C ILE A 252 5.08 8.97 -13.94
N SER A 253 4.65 9.85 -13.05
CA SER A 253 4.10 9.46 -11.74
C SER A 253 2.84 8.60 -11.86
N SER A 254 2.06 8.77 -12.94
CA SER A 254 0.92 7.89 -13.22
C SER A 254 1.37 6.46 -13.55
N LEU A 255 2.50 6.27 -14.24
CA LEU A 255 3.08 4.94 -14.44
C LEU A 255 3.55 4.33 -13.11
N ALA A 256 4.08 5.15 -12.18
CA ALA A 256 4.39 4.71 -10.82
C ALA A 256 3.13 4.19 -10.10
N GLY A 257 1.99 4.84 -10.30
CA GLY A 257 0.70 4.34 -9.81
C GLY A 257 0.39 2.93 -10.30
N MET A 258 0.52 2.68 -11.61
CA MET A 258 0.35 1.35 -12.18
C MET A 258 1.31 0.32 -11.54
N GLY A 259 2.57 0.69 -11.33
CA GLY A 259 3.56 -0.10 -10.60
C GLY A 259 3.12 -0.39 -9.17
N LEU A 260 2.59 0.61 -8.46
CA LEU A 260 2.10 0.47 -7.09
C LEU A 260 0.95 -0.56 -7.00
N GLY A 261 -0.09 -0.37 -7.80
CA GLY A 261 -1.26 -1.24 -7.80
C GLY A 261 -0.91 -2.69 -8.17
N SER A 262 -0.11 -2.87 -9.22
CA SER A 262 0.33 -4.19 -9.67
C SER A 262 1.21 -4.90 -8.65
N THR A 263 2.15 -4.20 -8.01
CA THR A 263 3.04 -4.78 -6.99
C THR A 263 2.25 -5.20 -5.75
N GLN A 264 1.33 -4.37 -5.28
CA GLN A 264 0.47 -4.68 -4.13
C GLN A 264 -0.40 -5.91 -4.39
N SER A 265 -1.07 -5.95 -5.56
CA SER A 265 -1.89 -7.09 -5.95
C SER A 265 -1.08 -8.37 -6.10
N ALA A 266 0.01 -8.34 -6.86
CA ALA A 266 0.84 -9.50 -7.14
C ALA A 266 1.54 -10.03 -5.88
N SER A 267 2.01 -9.14 -5.00
CA SER A 267 2.68 -9.55 -3.77
C SER A 267 1.75 -10.30 -2.84
N ARG A 268 0.52 -9.83 -2.67
CA ARG A 268 -0.49 -10.46 -1.83
C ARG A 268 -0.91 -11.84 -2.40
N ALA A 269 -1.11 -11.91 -3.70
CA ALA A 269 -1.48 -13.15 -4.37
C ALA A 269 -0.38 -14.21 -4.28
N LEU A 270 0.90 -13.82 -4.41
CA LEU A 270 2.05 -14.73 -4.24
C LEU A 270 2.08 -15.36 -2.84
N VAL A 271 1.85 -14.58 -1.80
CA VAL A 271 1.73 -15.12 -0.43
C VAL A 271 0.58 -16.13 -0.36
N GLY A 272 -0.57 -15.81 -0.94
CA GLY A 272 -1.72 -16.71 -0.98
C GLY A 272 -1.42 -18.04 -1.69
N ILE A 273 -0.73 -17.98 -2.83
CA ILE A 273 -0.35 -19.18 -3.62
C ILE A 273 0.63 -20.08 -2.85
N PHE A 274 1.63 -19.49 -2.19
CA PHE A 274 2.65 -20.25 -1.47
C PHE A 274 2.23 -20.68 -0.07
N SER A 275 1.24 -20.02 0.53
CA SER A 275 0.80 -20.33 1.88
C SER A 275 -0.10 -21.57 1.91
N PRO A 276 0.17 -22.56 2.79
CA PRO A 276 -0.84 -23.54 3.13
C PRO A 276 -2.05 -22.85 3.80
N GLU A 277 -3.25 -23.28 3.49
CA GLU A 277 -4.49 -22.73 4.07
C GLU A 277 -4.45 -22.72 5.61
N SER A 278 -3.97 -23.81 6.22
CA SER A 278 -3.87 -23.95 7.68
C SER A 278 -2.90 -22.95 8.36
N LYS A 279 -2.00 -22.33 7.59
CA LYS A 279 -1.01 -21.34 8.06
C LYS A 279 -1.16 -19.96 7.41
N SER A 280 -2.24 -19.72 6.70
CA SER A 280 -2.50 -18.47 5.98
C SER A 280 -2.32 -17.24 6.88
N GLY A 281 -2.93 -17.22 8.08
CA GLY A 281 -2.78 -16.10 9.02
C GLY A 281 -1.33 -15.82 9.44
N GLU A 282 -0.51 -16.87 9.60
CA GLU A 282 0.90 -16.74 9.97
C GLU A 282 1.70 -16.06 8.83
N PHE A 283 1.54 -16.53 7.60
CA PHE A 283 2.31 -16.03 6.46
C PHE A 283 1.85 -14.65 6.01
N PHE A 284 0.55 -14.33 6.07
CA PHE A 284 0.08 -12.97 5.83
C PHE A 284 0.50 -12.01 6.95
N GLY A 285 0.59 -12.48 8.20
CA GLY A 285 1.20 -11.72 9.30
C GLY A 285 2.68 -11.41 9.04
N MET A 286 3.46 -12.39 8.56
CA MET A 286 4.86 -12.20 8.18
C MET A 286 5.01 -11.27 6.97
N TRP A 287 4.14 -11.39 5.96
CA TRP A 287 4.10 -10.49 4.81
C TRP A 287 3.89 -9.04 5.24
N GLY A 288 2.86 -8.77 6.04
CA GLY A 288 2.56 -7.42 6.50
C GLY A 288 3.65 -6.85 7.41
N LEU A 289 4.19 -7.64 8.34
CA LEU A 289 5.27 -7.23 9.22
C LEU A 289 6.55 -6.93 8.43
N SER A 290 6.94 -7.83 7.51
CA SER A 290 8.09 -7.64 6.63
C SER A 290 7.98 -6.34 5.84
N GLY A 291 6.82 -6.07 5.23
CA GLY A 291 6.59 -4.84 4.46
C GLY A 291 6.69 -3.56 5.31
N LYS A 292 6.15 -3.56 6.53
CA LYS A 292 6.20 -2.38 7.43
C LYS A 292 7.62 -2.14 7.96
N ILE A 293 8.34 -3.20 8.37
CA ILE A 293 9.74 -3.08 8.82
C ILE A 293 10.63 -2.62 7.64
N ALA A 294 10.43 -3.19 6.46
CA ALA A 294 11.18 -2.82 5.25
C ALA A 294 10.99 -1.34 4.92
N ALA A 295 9.76 -0.84 4.94
CA ALA A 295 9.46 0.57 4.69
C ALA A 295 10.15 1.49 5.72
N ALA A 296 10.05 1.17 7.00
CA ALA A 296 10.69 1.95 8.07
C ALA A 296 12.23 1.96 7.93
N MET A 297 12.83 0.78 7.69
CA MET A 297 14.28 0.65 7.51
C MET A 297 14.76 1.36 6.23
N GLY A 298 14.02 1.26 5.14
CA GLY A 298 14.34 1.92 3.87
C GLY A 298 14.38 3.43 4.04
N LEU A 299 13.36 4.02 4.65
CA LEU A 299 13.30 5.46 4.90
C LEU A 299 14.39 5.95 5.87
N PHE A 300 14.64 5.17 6.92
CA PHE A 300 15.71 5.49 7.88
C PHE A 300 17.09 5.45 7.20
N LEU A 301 17.38 4.40 6.45
CA LEU A 301 18.65 4.24 5.75
C LEU A 301 18.87 5.35 4.72
N PHE A 302 17.85 5.68 3.97
CA PHE A 302 17.92 6.76 2.98
C PHE A 302 18.17 8.11 3.66
N GLY A 303 17.42 8.43 4.73
CA GLY A 303 17.64 9.65 5.51
C GLY A 303 19.05 9.74 6.07
N TYR A 304 19.58 8.61 6.57
CA TYR A 304 20.97 8.55 7.06
C TYR A 304 22.01 8.80 5.95
N ILE A 305 21.81 8.20 4.78
CA ILE A 305 22.71 8.43 3.63
C ILE A 305 22.73 9.90 3.22
N GLN A 306 21.55 10.57 3.20
CA GLN A 306 21.49 12.00 2.87
C GLN A 306 22.24 12.90 3.87
N THR A 307 22.49 12.46 5.10
CA THR A 307 23.28 13.25 6.07
C THR A 307 24.78 13.12 5.87
N ILE A 308 25.23 12.13 5.08
CA ILE A 308 26.65 11.84 4.85
C ILE A 308 27.12 12.38 3.49
N VAL A 309 26.21 12.47 2.51
CA VAL A 309 26.47 12.98 1.15
C VAL A 309 26.06 14.43 1.06
#